data_69aee15928ca18d7d924d94dbc1f4888
#
_entry.id   69aee15928ca18d7d924d94dbc1f4888
#
_cell.length_a   1.000
_cell.length_b   1.000
_cell.length_c   1.000
_cell.angle_alpha   90.00
_cell.angle_beta   90.00
_cell.angle_gamma   90.00
#
_symmetry.space_group_name_H-M   'P 1'
#
loop_
_entity.id
_entity.type
_entity.pdbx_description
1 polymer ?
#
loop_
_entity_poly.entity_id
_entity_poly.type
_entity_poly.pdbx_seq_one_letter_code
_entity_poly.pdbx_strand_id
1 'polypeptide(L)'
;MTGTIRVRAPGKVNLALSVGPLRADGYHDLATVFHAVSLYDEIEVAEGAGLQVMVSGEGADLVEPGPANLAHRALALLAERAGIRPDVHATLVKAIPVAAGMAGGSADAAAALAAGAALWRTRAEIDLTSLAADLGSDVPFALRGGTAVGTGRGERLTPVLCRGEFHWVLALSRTTLSTPAVYAELDRLRGDRGEEPPPPVVPDDLMQALRDGDARALGRALSNDLQEAAISLRPELSRVLEAGTDLGALGALVSGSGPTCAFLARDADHALDIAAALTATPEIRSVRCARGPVPGARVVTSG
;
A
#
# COMPACT_ATOMS: atom_id res chain seq x y z
N MET A 1 23.88 -18.04 -19.80
CA MET A 1 23.62 -16.61 -19.52
C MET A 1 22.73 -16.57 -18.31
N THR A 2 23.28 -16.30 -17.15
CA THR A 2 22.56 -16.12 -15.89
C THR A 2 21.72 -14.86 -16.00
N GLY A 3 20.42 -15.04 -16.22
CA GLY A 3 19.52 -13.91 -16.44
C GLY A 3 19.20 -13.21 -15.12
N THR A 4 19.42 -11.91 -15.06
CA THR A 4 18.93 -11.06 -14.01
C THR A 4 17.45 -10.74 -14.26
N ILE A 5 16.61 -10.90 -13.28
CA ILE A 5 15.17 -10.56 -13.33
C ILE A 5 14.94 -9.30 -12.49
N ARG A 6 14.37 -8.28 -13.10
CA ARG A 6 13.97 -7.04 -12.42
C ARG A 6 12.45 -6.95 -12.38
N VAL A 7 11.92 -6.69 -11.20
CA VAL A 7 10.47 -6.54 -10.94
C VAL A 7 10.24 -5.25 -10.18
N ARG A 8 9.15 -4.56 -10.52
CA ARG A 8 8.63 -3.44 -9.71
C ARG A 8 7.26 -3.76 -9.16
N ALA A 9 6.97 -3.34 -7.93
CA ALA A 9 5.65 -3.44 -7.31
C ALA A 9 5.19 -2.09 -6.77
N PRO A 10 3.89 -1.75 -6.91
CA PRO A 10 3.36 -0.45 -6.54
C PRO A 10 3.04 -0.36 -5.05
N GLY A 11 3.07 0.85 -4.53
CA GLY A 11 2.36 1.22 -3.31
C GLY A 11 0.86 1.32 -3.54
N LYS A 12 0.11 1.55 -2.47
CA LYS A 12 -1.36 1.69 -2.50
C LYS A 12 -1.85 2.89 -1.70
N VAL A 13 -3.06 3.30 -2.05
CA VAL A 13 -3.94 4.14 -1.22
C VAL A 13 -5.21 3.34 -0.92
N ASN A 14 -5.79 3.49 0.28
CA ASN A 14 -7.13 3.01 0.55
C ASN A 14 -8.11 4.12 0.18
N LEU A 15 -8.97 3.90 -0.80
CA LEU A 15 -10.02 4.86 -1.21
C LEU A 15 -11.17 4.86 -0.21
N ALA A 16 -11.45 3.70 0.36
CA ALA A 16 -12.32 3.49 1.50
C ALA A 16 -11.72 2.45 2.42
N LEU A 17 -11.87 2.63 3.72
CA LEU A 17 -11.52 1.65 4.74
C LEU A 17 -12.55 1.68 5.84
N SER A 18 -13.40 0.67 5.87
CA SER A 18 -14.38 0.43 6.91
C SER A 18 -13.90 -0.69 7.83
N VAL A 19 -13.94 -0.44 9.14
CA VAL A 19 -13.41 -1.32 10.18
C VAL A 19 -14.56 -1.83 11.04
N GLY A 20 -14.82 -3.13 10.99
CA GLY A 20 -15.80 -3.82 11.80
C GLY A 20 -15.36 -4.04 13.25
N PRO A 21 -16.11 -4.87 14.02
CA PRO A 21 -15.77 -5.18 15.39
C PRO A 21 -14.47 -6.00 15.50
N LEU A 22 -13.84 -5.90 16.69
CA LEU A 22 -12.69 -6.73 17.05
C LEU A 22 -13.10 -8.20 17.12
N ARG A 23 -12.35 -9.07 16.44
CA ARG A 23 -12.57 -10.50 16.39
C ARG A 23 -11.84 -11.23 17.53
N ALA A 24 -12.23 -12.46 17.78
CA ALA A 24 -11.58 -13.30 18.77
C ALA A 24 -10.10 -13.61 18.48
N ASP A 25 -9.66 -13.49 17.21
CA ASP A 25 -8.27 -13.67 16.81
C ASP A 25 -7.42 -12.40 16.95
N GLY A 26 -7.97 -11.32 17.50
CA GLY A 26 -7.29 -10.03 17.72
C GLY A 26 -7.22 -9.12 16.49
N TYR A 27 -7.90 -9.48 15.39
CA TYR A 27 -8.03 -8.67 14.19
C TYR A 27 -9.45 -8.11 14.05
N HIS A 28 -9.61 -7.14 13.16
CA HIS A 28 -10.90 -6.62 12.74
C HIS A 28 -11.29 -7.18 11.38
N ASP A 29 -12.58 -7.40 11.16
CA ASP A 29 -13.09 -7.54 9.81
C ASP A 29 -13.03 -6.21 9.10
N LEU A 30 -12.58 -6.20 7.86
CA LEU A 30 -12.41 -5.01 7.04
C LEU A 30 -13.24 -5.11 5.76
N ALA A 31 -13.70 -3.94 5.31
CA ALA A 31 -14.07 -3.72 3.91
C ALA A 31 -13.29 -2.50 3.41
N THR A 32 -12.39 -2.72 2.48
CA THR A 32 -11.54 -1.65 1.96
C THR A 32 -11.54 -1.65 0.44
N VAL A 33 -11.32 -0.47 -0.16
CA VAL A 33 -11.05 -0.35 -1.59
C VAL A 33 -9.60 0.10 -1.77
N PHE A 34 -8.77 -0.84 -2.17
CA PHE A 34 -7.39 -0.59 -2.52
C PHE A 34 -7.26 0.00 -3.92
N HIS A 35 -6.31 0.91 -4.07
CA HIS A 35 -5.96 1.54 -5.34
C HIS A 35 -4.44 1.60 -5.48
N ALA A 36 -3.89 0.89 -6.45
CA ALA A 36 -2.45 0.88 -6.70
C ALA A 36 -2.01 2.18 -7.37
N VAL A 37 -0.93 2.76 -6.87
CA VAL A 37 -0.41 4.05 -7.33
C VAL A 37 1.00 3.92 -7.90
N SER A 38 1.39 4.82 -8.80
CA SER A 38 2.66 4.80 -9.55
C SER A 38 3.89 5.21 -8.72
N LEU A 39 3.93 4.79 -7.48
CA LEU A 39 5.11 4.84 -6.62
C LEU A 39 5.56 3.40 -6.38
N TYR A 40 6.76 3.03 -6.82
CA TYR A 40 7.19 1.63 -6.90
C TYR A 40 8.46 1.38 -6.12
N ASP A 41 8.49 0.23 -5.42
CA ASP A 41 9.75 -0.41 -5.05
C ASP A 41 10.17 -1.37 -6.17
N GLU A 42 11.47 -1.54 -6.35
CA GLU A 42 12.03 -2.41 -7.37
C GLU A 42 12.94 -3.45 -6.73
N ILE A 43 12.87 -4.68 -7.20
CA ILE A 43 13.80 -5.74 -6.84
C ILE A 43 14.47 -6.30 -8.08
N GLU A 44 15.77 -6.48 -7.99
CA GLU A 44 16.57 -7.21 -8.96
C GLU A 44 17.07 -8.50 -8.34
N VAL A 45 16.83 -9.64 -8.98
CA VAL A 45 17.28 -10.95 -8.50
C VAL A 45 18.14 -11.64 -9.55
N ALA A 46 19.20 -12.28 -9.08
CA ALA A 46 20.11 -13.07 -9.89
C ALA A 46 20.51 -14.34 -9.15
N GLU A 47 20.94 -15.39 -9.89
CA GLU A 47 21.53 -16.58 -9.27
C GLU A 47 22.73 -16.20 -8.39
N GLY A 48 22.84 -16.81 -7.20
CA GLY A 48 23.90 -16.54 -6.24
C GLY A 48 24.04 -17.67 -5.24
N ALA A 49 25.05 -17.65 -4.40
CA ALA A 49 25.25 -18.65 -3.36
C ALA A 49 24.48 -18.27 -2.07
N GLY A 50 23.46 -19.05 -1.76
CA GLY A 50 22.56 -18.77 -0.62
C GLY A 50 21.63 -17.60 -0.88
N LEU A 51 20.71 -17.35 0.07
CA LEU A 51 19.73 -16.28 -0.03
C LEU A 51 20.27 -14.99 0.63
N GLN A 52 20.48 -13.97 -0.19
CA GLN A 52 20.90 -12.65 0.26
C GLN A 52 19.96 -11.58 -0.28
N VAL A 53 19.57 -10.63 0.58
CA VAL A 53 18.79 -9.46 0.20
C VAL A 53 19.50 -8.22 0.70
N MET A 54 19.91 -7.38 -0.24
CA MET A 54 20.45 -6.05 0.04
C MET A 54 19.36 -5.01 -0.19
N VAL A 55 19.29 -4.00 0.69
CA VAL A 55 18.29 -2.93 0.61
C VAL A 55 18.99 -1.59 0.44
N SER A 56 18.45 -0.76 -0.44
CA SER A 56 18.91 0.61 -0.69
C SER A 56 17.72 1.53 -0.98
N GLY A 57 17.97 2.84 -1.13
CA GLY A 57 16.93 3.80 -1.43
C GLY A 57 16.28 4.44 -0.20
N GLU A 58 15.05 4.93 -0.34
CA GLU A 58 14.36 5.72 0.70
C GLU A 58 14.03 4.89 1.93
N GLY A 59 14.60 5.27 3.10
CA GLY A 59 14.36 4.59 4.38
C GLY A 59 14.96 3.19 4.46
N ALA A 60 15.97 2.86 3.65
CA ALA A 60 16.62 1.56 3.67
C ALA A 60 17.24 1.21 5.05
N ASP A 61 17.67 2.22 5.79
CA ASP A 61 18.19 2.14 7.15
C ASP A 61 17.13 1.74 8.19
N LEU A 62 15.85 1.87 7.86
CA LEU A 62 14.70 1.48 8.69
C LEU A 62 14.21 0.06 8.37
N VAL A 63 14.75 -0.56 7.34
CA VAL A 63 14.34 -1.90 6.90
C VAL A 63 15.28 -2.94 7.49
N GLU A 64 14.75 -3.87 8.28
CA GLU A 64 15.57 -4.94 8.85
C GLU A 64 16.12 -5.86 7.75
N PRO A 65 17.42 -6.17 7.78
CA PRO A 65 18.01 -7.11 6.86
C PRO A 65 17.72 -8.58 7.25
N GLY A 66 17.98 -9.50 6.31
CA GLY A 66 17.93 -10.95 6.56
C GLY A 66 16.53 -11.51 6.72
N PRO A 67 16.34 -12.58 7.54
CA PRO A 67 15.10 -13.36 7.59
C PRO A 67 13.85 -12.61 8.07
N ALA A 68 13.99 -11.48 8.76
CA ALA A 68 12.87 -10.63 9.16
C ALA A 68 12.31 -9.81 7.98
N ASN A 69 13.12 -9.57 6.95
CA ASN A 69 12.72 -8.83 5.75
C ASN A 69 11.67 -9.60 4.95
N LEU A 70 10.58 -8.92 4.56
CA LEU A 70 9.48 -9.56 3.82
C LEU A 70 9.89 -10.06 2.42
N ALA A 71 10.80 -9.38 1.73
CA ALA A 71 11.33 -9.86 0.45
C ALA A 71 12.16 -11.14 0.62
N HIS A 72 12.99 -11.20 1.69
CA HIS A 72 13.74 -12.41 2.04
C HIS A 72 12.77 -13.58 2.36
N ARG A 73 11.75 -13.33 3.20
CA ARG A 73 10.74 -14.34 3.53
C ARG A 73 9.98 -14.83 2.30
N ALA A 74 9.66 -13.92 1.37
CA ALA A 74 8.96 -14.25 0.13
C ALA A 74 9.78 -15.19 -0.76
N LEU A 75 11.07 -14.90 -0.96
CA LEU A 75 11.97 -15.77 -1.72
C LEU A 75 12.17 -17.13 -1.04
N ALA A 76 12.36 -17.15 0.28
CA ALA A 76 12.49 -18.40 1.05
C ALA A 76 11.24 -19.27 0.96
N LEU A 77 10.05 -18.69 1.18
CA LEU A 77 8.77 -19.38 1.11
C LEU A 77 8.49 -19.95 -0.29
N LEU A 78 8.77 -19.16 -1.33
CA LEU A 78 8.60 -19.62 -2.71
C LEU A 78 9.54 -20.77 -3.05
N ALA A 79 10.81 -20.70 -2.62
CA ALA A 79 11.79 -21.77 -2.84
C ALA A 79 11.40 -23.06 -2.12
N GLU A 80 10.94 -22.96 -0.86
CA GLU A 80 10.41 -24.09 -0.09
C GLU A 80 9.23 -24.73 -0.81
N ARG A 81 8.25 -23.95 -1.27
CA ARG A 81 7.08 -24.44 -1.99
C ARG A 81 7.43 -25.07 -3.33
N ALA A 82 8.47 -24.58 -3.99
CA ALA A 82 8.97 -25.12 -5.25
C ALA A 82 9.90 -26.34 -5.08
N GLY A 83 10.31 -26.65 -3.84
CA GLY A 83 11.26 -27.74 -3.55
C GLY A 83 12.68 -27.46 -4.08
N ILE A 84 13.10 -26.18 -4.12
CA ILE A 84 14.41 -25.77 -4.60
C ILE A 84 15.20 -25.06 -3.51
N ARG A 85 16.53 -24.97 -3.66
CA ARG A 85 17.34 -24.14 -2.78
C ARG A 85 17.22 -22.67 -3.20
N PRO A 86 17.10 -21.73 -2.24
CA PRO A 86 17.00 -20.31 -2.54
C PRO A 86 18.41 -19.71 -2.80
N ASP A 87 19.13 -20.25 -3.77
CA ASP A 87 20.46 -19.78 -4.15
C ASP A 87 20.31 -18.53 -5.03
N VAL A 88 20.08 -17.34 -4.38
CA VAL A 88 19.77 -16.08 -5.07
C VAL A 88 20.30 -14.87 -4.30
N HIS A 89 20.82 -13.90 -5.04
CA HIS A 89 21.14 -12.57 -4.56
C HIS A 89 20.09 -11.59 -5.09
N ALA A 90 19.50 -10.84 -4.18
CA ALA A 90 18.47 -9.83 -4.46
C ALA A 90 18.95 -8.43 -4.03
N THR A 91 18.71 -7.43 -4.88
CA THR A 91 18.89 -6.02 -4.56
C THR A 91 17.55 -5.33 -4.60
N LEU A 92 17.09 -4.85 -3.46
CA LEU A 92 15.85 -4.12 -3.28
C LEU A 92 16.11 -2.61 -3.24
N VAL A 93 15.47 -1.85 -4.12
CA VAL A 93 15.55 -0.39 -4.17
C VAL A 93 14.21 0.19 -3.72
N LYS A 94 14.21 0.86 -2.58
CA LYS A 94 13.03 1.47 -1.98
C LYS A 94 12.77 2.86 -2.54
N ALA A 95 11.52 3.14 -2.90
CA ALA A 95 10.98 4.47 -3.16
C ALA A 95 9.61 4.67 -2.49
N ILE A 96 8.93 3.59 -2.10
CA ILE A 96 7.74 3.65 -1.25
C ILE A 96 8.20 3.90 0.19
N PRO A 97 7.77 5.00 0.83
CA PRO A 97 8.20 5.34 2.17
C PRO A 97 7.89 4.26 3.20
N VAL A 98 8.86 3.98 4.06
CA VAL A 98 8.73 2.98 5.12
C VAL A 98 7.78 3.48 6.21
N ALA A 99 6.93 2.60 6.74
CA ALA A 99 5.95 2.88 7.80
C ALA A 99 4.99 4.06 7.49
N ALA A 100 4.63 4.23 6.22
CA ALA A 100 3.83 5.36 5.72
C ALA A 100 2.36 5.01 5.39
N GLY A 101 1.86 3.83 5.76
CA GLY A 101 0.48 3.40 5.42
C GLY A 101 0.26 3.05 3.94
N MET A 102 1.35 2.91 3.16
CA MET A 102 1.33 2.66 1.71
C MET A 102 1.72 1.23 1.31
N ALA A 103 1.85 0.32 2.28
CA ALA A 103 2.18 -1.09 2.09
C ALA A 103 3.53 -1.36 1.38
N GLY A 104 4.58 -0.55 1.63
CA GLY A 104 5.89 -0.72 0.99
C GLY A 104 6.51 -2.10 1.23
N GLY A 105 6.48 -2.62 2.46
CA GLY A 105 6.98 -3.97 2.75
C GLY A 105 6.19 -5.07 2.02
N SER A 106 4.88 -4.87 1.80
CA SER A 106 4.06 -5.80 1.01
C SER A 106 4.39 -5.71 -0.48
N ALA A 107 4.72 -4.52 -0.98
CA ALA A 107 5.22 -4.35 -2.34
C ALA A 107 6.57 -5.08 -2.53
N ASP A 108 7.47 -5.00 -1.53
CA ASP A 108 8.75 -5.72 -1.54
C ASP A 108 8.54 -7.24 -1.65
N ALA A 109 7.65 -7.78 -0.81
CA ALA A 109 7.32 -9.21 -0.82
C ALA A 109 6.68 -9.65 -2.16
N ALA A 110 5.75 -8.86 -2.69
CA ALA A 110 5.10 -9.14 -3.97
C ALA A 110 6.11 -9.10 -5.13
N ALA A 111 7.00 -8.11 -5.14
CA ALA A 111 8.07 -8.02 -6.12
C ALA A 111 9.01 -9.23 -6.04
N ALA A 112 9.38 -9.65 -4.83
CA ALA A 112 10.24 -10.80 -4.58
C ALA A 112 9.59 -12.12 -5.04
N LEU A 113 8.29 -12.34 -4.75
CA LEU A 113 7.54 -13.49 -5.24
C LEU A 113 7.54 -13.54 -6.77
N ALA A 114 7.21 -12.43 -7.42
CA ALA A 114 7.16 -12.35 -8.88
C ALA A 114 8.55 -12.53 -9.52
N ALA A 115 9.59 -11.95 -8.92
CA ALA A 115 10.96 -12.05 -9.40
C ALA A 115 11.51 -13.48 -9.24
N GLY A 116 11.34 -14.10 -8.07
CA GLY A 116 11.73 -15.47 -7.82
C GLY A 116 11.01 -16.45 -8.74
N ALA A 117 9.69 -16.27 -8.93
CA ALA A 117 8.89 -17.10 -9.83
C ALA A 117 9.41 -17.03 -11.29
N ALA A 118 9.77 -15.84 -11.74
CA ALA A 118 10.34 -15.63 -13.08
C ALA A 118 11.75 -16.23 -13.20
N LEU A 119 12.63 -16.00 -12.21
CA LEU A 119 14.00 -16.49 -12.20
C LEU A 119 14.05 -18.03 -12.22
N TRP A 120 13.29 -18.64 -11.29
CA TRP A 120 13.27 -20.10 -11.12
C TRP A 120 12.32 -20.81 -12.08
N ARG A 121 11.59 -20.06 -12.93
CA ARG A 121 10.60 -20.59 -13.86
C ARG A 121 9.67 -21.58 -13.15
N THR A 122 9.15 -21.13 -12.00
CA THR A 122 8.29 -21.95 -11.16
C THR A 122 7.07 -22.45 -11.95
N ARG A 123 6.59 -23.65 -11.57
CA ARG A 123 5.45 -24.27 -12.22
C ARG A 123 4.19 -23.43 -12.01
N ALA A 124 3.30 -23.43 -13.02
CA ALA A 124 2.04 -22.69 -12.98
C ALA A 124 1.09 -23.16 -11.83
N GLU A 125 1.34 -24.34 -11.27
CA GLU A 125 0.57 -24.88 -10.15
C GLU A 125 0.87 -24.18 -8.81
N ILE A 126 1.96 -23.40 -8.70
CA ILE A 126 2.25 -22.64 -7.48
C ILE A 126 1.40 -21.38 -7.49
N ASP A 127 0.40 -21.37 -6.61
CA ASP A 127 -0.45 -20.19 -6.42
C ASP A 127 0.28 -19.10 -5.64
N LEU A 128 0.82 -18.12 -6.37
CA LEU A 128 1.50 -16.97 -5.78
C LEU A 128 0.55 -16.12 -4.91
N THR A 129 -0.75 -16.13 -5.17
CA THR A 129 -1.73 -15.37 -4.39
C THR A 129 -1.87 -15.96 -2.98
N SER A 130 -1.90 -17.30 -2.89
CA SER A 130 -1.90 -17.98 -1.60
C SER A 130 -0.63 -17.68 -0.80
N LEU A 131 0.55 -17.78 -1.44
CA LEU A 131 1.82 -17.44 -0.79
C LEU A 131 1.88 -15.97 -0.34
N ALA A 132 1.32 -15.07 -1.13
CA ALA A 132 1.23 -13.67 -0.80
C ALA A 132 0.38 -13.43 0.46
N ALA A 133 -0.75 -14.13 0.62
CA ALA A 133 -1.60 -14.04 1.80
C ALA A 133 -0.91 -14.56 3.09
N ASP A 134 -0.05 -15.57 2.98
CA ASP A 134 0.76 -16.09 4.09
C ASP A 134 1.81 -15.07 4.57
N LEU A 135 2.27 -14.19 3.68
CA LEU A 135 3.28 -13.17 4.00
C LEU A 135 2.67 -11.92 4.64
N GLY A 136 1.46 -11.54 4.27
CA GLY A 136 0.78 -10.38 4.83
C GLY A 136 -0.48 -9.98 4.06
N SER A 137 -1.40 -9.28 4.73
CA SER A 137 -2.73 -8.95 4.19
C SER A 137 -2.69 -8.08 2.91
N ASP A 138 -1.72 -7.18 2.79
CA ASP A 138 -1.62 -6.28 1.63
C ASP A 138 -0.76 -6.87 0.49
N VAL A 139 -0.06 -8.01 0.71
CA VAL A 139 0.83 -8.62 -0.31
C VAL A 139 0.04 -9.12 -1.53
N PRO A 140 -1.12 -9.77 -1.39
CA PRO A 140 -1.95 -10.16 -2.54
C PRO A 140 -2.33 -8.96 -3.41
N PHE A 141 -2.65 -7.82 -2.79
CA PHE A 141 -2.97 -6.60 -3.54
C PHE A 141 -1.76 -6.04 -4.29
N ALA A 142 -0.59 -5.95 -3.64
CA ALA A 142 0.63 -5.49 -4.29
C ALA A 142 1.04 -6.39 -5.47
N LEU A 143 0.77 -7.70 -5.36
CA LEU A 143 0.98 -8.65 -6.46
C LEU A 143 0.03 -8.41 -7.63
N ARG A 144 -1.26 -8.12 -7.33
CA ARG A 144 -2.31 -7.93 -8.33
C ARG A 144 -2.33 -6.53 -8.93
N GLY A 145 -2.32 -5.50 -8.09
CA GLY A 145 -2.51 -4.10 -8.46
C GLY A 145 -3.92 -3.75 -8.94
N GLY A 146 -4.03 -2.64 -9.67
CA GLY A 146 -5.29 -2.11 -10.14
C GLY A 146 -6.10 -1.46 -9.03
N THR A 147 -7.42 -1.68 -9.06
CA THR A 147 -8.34 -1.33 -7.97
C THR A 147 -9.08 -2.60 -7.55
N ALA A 148 -9.18 -2.84 -6.24
CA ALA A 148 -9.85 -4.03 -5.72
C ALA A 148 -10.51 -3.76 -4.38
N VAL A 149 -11.66 -4.40 -4.14
CA VAL A 149 -12.23 -4.55 -2.80
C VAL A 149 -11.45 -5.62 -2.07
N GLY A 150 -11.01 -5.31 -0.86
CA GLY A 150 -10.42 -6.24 0.09
C GLY A 150 -11.39 -6.50 1.25
N THR A 151 -11.59 -7.76 1.60
CA THR A 151 -12.40 -8.19 2.76
C THR A 151 -11.60 -9.14 3.65
N GLY A 152 -12.18 -9.56 4.79
CA GLY A 152 -11.45 -10.29 5.82
C GLY A 152 -10.51 -9.33 6.56
N ARG A 153 -9.21 -9.57 6.53
CA ARG A 153 -8.17 -8.64 6.98
C ARG A 153 -7.64 -7.75 5.85
N GLY A 154 -8.29 -7.78 4.66
CA GLY A 154 -7.88 -7.13 3.41
C GLY A 154 -7.29 -8.10 2.37
N GLU A 155 -7.03 -9.36 2.73
CA GLU A 155 -6.39 -10.36 1.88
C GLU A 155 -7.31 -10.96 0.80
N ARG A 156 -8.62 -10.92 1.01
CA ARG A 156 -9.60 -11.46 0.06
C ARG A 156 -9.97 -10.40 -0.95
N LEU A 157 -9.43 -10.51 -2.16
CA LEU A 157 -9.53 -9.48 -3.18
C LEU A 157 -10.59 -9.77 -4.24
N THR A 158 -11.46 -8.80 -4.47
CA THR A 158 -12.38 -8.77 -5.62
C THR A 158 -12.02 -7.59 -6.52
N PRO A 159 -11.68 -7.81 -7.80
CA PRO A 159 -11.38 -6.72 -8.72
C PRO A 159 -12.52 -5.76 -8.88
N VAL A 160 -12.20 -4.48 -9.01
CA VAL A 160 -13.15 -3.39 -9.27
C VAL A 160 -12.89 -2.80 -10.65
N LEU A 161 -13.97 -2.59 -11.40
CA LEU A 161 -13.90 -1.81 -12.63
C LEU A 161 -13.64 -0.35 -12.26
N CYS A 162 -12.48 0.13 -12.69
CA CYS A 162 -12.04 1.50 -12.50
C CYS A 162 -11.76 2.11 -13.88
N ARG A 163 -12.47 3.16 -14.25
CA ARG A 163 -12.26 3.88 -15.51
C ARG A 163 -11.40 5.11 -15.27
N GLY A 164 -10.61 5.44 -16.28
CA GLY A 164 -9.74 6.62 -16.24
C GLY A 164 -8.49 6.45 -15.39
N GLU A 165 -7.83 7.55 -15.17
CA GLU A 165 -6.64 7.68 -14.34
C GLU A 165 -6.88 8.76 -13.30
N PHE A 166 -6.52 8.49 -12.05
CA PHE A 166 -6.63 9.42 -10.92
C PHE A 166 -5.26 9.90 -10.49
N HIS A 167 -5.14 11.19 -10.20
CA HIS A 167 -3.89 11.84 -9.81
C HIS A 167 -3.88 12.10 -8.32
N TRP A 168 -2.83 11.66 -7.67
CA TRP A 168 -2.67 11.70 -6.21
C TRP A 168 -1.48 12.52 -5.81
N VAL A 169 -1.64 13.29 -4.74
CA VAL A 169 -0.54 13.91 -3.99
C VAL A 169 -0.44 13.22 -2.65
N LEU A 170 0.73 12.69 -2.35
CA LEU A 170 1.02 11.94 -1.13
C LEU A 170 1.93 12.79 -0.26
N ALA A 171 1.38 13.34 0.82
CA ALA A 171 2.13 14.12 1.80
C ALA A 171 2.65 13.20 2.91
N LEU A 172 3.95 13.02 2.94
CA LEU A 172 4.63 12.13 3.87
C LEU A 172 4.94 12.88 5.16
N SER A 173 4.43 12.39 6.29
CA SER A 173 4.67 12.99 7.60
C SER A 173 6.12 12.86 8.05
N ARG A 174 6.56 13.75 8.92
CA ARG A 174 7.83 13.62 9.67
C ARG A 174 7.75 12.61 10.81
N THR A 175 6.54 12.32 11.27
CA THR A 175 6.28 11.37 12.36
C THR A 175 5.88 10.00 11.83
N THR A 176 5.92 8.99 12.68
CA THR A 176 5.49 7.64 12.36
C THR A 176 4.24 7.25 13.15
N LEU A 177 3.46 6.34 12.62
CA LEU A 177 2.35 5.68 13.31
C LEU A 177 2.51 4.16 13.22
N SER A 178 2.25 3.49 14.33
CA SER A 178 2.18 2.04 14.39
C SER A 178 0.76 1.59 14.07
N THR A 179 0.59 0.72 13.08
CA THR A 179 -0.74 0.18 12.71
C THR A 179 -1.49 -0.41 13.92
N PRO A 180 -0.87 -1.28 14.76
CA PRO A 180 -1.54 -1.76 15.96
C PRO A 180 -1.99 -0.65 16.93
N ALA A 181 -1.19 0.41 17.08
CA ALA A 181 -1.56 1.52 17.97
C ALA A 181 -2.76 2.30 17.44
N VAL A 182 -2.89 2.47 16.11
CA VAL A 182 -4.03 3.17 15.50
C VAL A 182 -5.32 2.35 15.67
N TYR A 183 -5.27 1.03 15.49
CA TYR A 183 -6.43 0.17 15.75
C TYR A 183 -6.83 0.17 17.21
N ALA A 184 -5.87 0.08 18.14
CA ALA A 184 -6.14 0.17 19.58
C ALA A 184 -6.78 1.51 19.97
N GLU A 185 -6.34 2.61 19.33
CA GLU A 185 -6.94 3.93 19.55
C GLU A 185 -8.37 4.02 18.99
N LEU A 186 -8.62 3.41 17.81
CA LEU A 186 -9.98 3.32 17.27
C LEU A 186 -10.91 2.59 18.25
N ASP A 187 -10.47 1.44 18.80
CA ASP A 187 -11.25 0.68 19.77
C ASP A 187 -11.50 1.47 21.04
N ARG A 188 -10.49 2.21 21.54
CA ARG A 188 -10.64 3.09 22.68
C ARG A 188 -11.67 4.19 22.42
N LEU A 189 -11.59 4.88 21.31
CA LEU A 189 -12.51 5.96 20.92
C LEU A 189 -13.95 5.46 20.80
N ARG A 190 -14.16 4.29 20.18
CA ARG A 190 -15.47 3.64 20.07
C ARG A 190 -15.99 3.22 21.43
N GLY A 191 -15.13 2.64 22.28
CA GLY A 191 -15.48 2.27 23.65
C GLY A 191 -15.90 3.45 24.51
N ASP A 192 -15.18 4.58 24.46
CA ASP A 192 -15.51 5.80 25.19
C ASP A 192 -16.89 6.38 24.78
N ARG A 193 -17.31 6.17 23.53
CA ARG A 193 -18.62 6.59 23.03
C ARG A 193 -19.72 5.53 23.21
N GLY A 194 -19.37 4.33 23.67
CA GLY A 194 -20.30 3.20 23.77
C GLY A 194 -20.80 2.73 22.39
N GLU A 195 -20.01 2.91 21.34
CA GLU A 195 -20.37 2.54 19.97
C GLU A 195 -20.11 1.04 19.73
N GLU A 196 -21.11 0.36 19.22
CA GLU A 196 -20.97 -0.99 18.67
C GLU A 196 -20.75 -0.87 17.15
N PRO A 197 -19.52 -1.17 16.63
CA PRO A 197 -19.22 -0.95 15.23
C PRO A 197 -20.08 -1.86 14.35
N PRO A 198 -20.67 -1.32 13.26
CA PRO A 198 -21.42 -2.13 12.31
C PRO A 198 -20.51 -3.06 11.52
N PRO A 199 -21.06 -4.08 10.85
CA PRO A 199 -20.31 -4.84 9.85
C PRO A 199 -19.70 -3.89 8.81
N PRO A 200 -18.43 -4.11 8.40
CA PRO A 200 -17.77 -3.21 7.47
C PRO A 200 -18.38 -3.31 6.08
N VAL A 201 -18.55 -2.16 5.42
CA VAL A 201 -19.17 -2.06 4.09
C VAL A 201 -18.34 -1.20 3.15
N VAL A 202 -18.45 -1.50 1.86
CA VAL A 202 -17.88 -0.65 0.80
C VAL A 202 -18.96 0.35 0.36
N PRO A 203 -18.66 1.67 0.31
CA PRO A 203 -19.64 2.67 -0.13
C PRO A 203 -20.03 2.50 -1.60
N ASP A 204 -21.34 2.49 -1.89
CA ASP A 204 -21.86 2.32 -3.25
C ASP A 204 -21.53 3.51 -4.15
N ASP A 205 -21.55 4.73 -3.62
CA ASP A 205 -21.20 5.96 -4.32
C ASP A 205 -19.73 5.97 -4.75
N LEU A 206 -18.83 5.45 -3.94
CA LEU A 206 -17.43 5.26 -4.30
C LEU A 206 -17.28 4.28 -5.47
N MET A 207 -18.00 3.16 -5.41
CA MET A 207 -18.00 2.15 -6.47
C MET A 207 -18.58 2.70 -7.78
N GLN A 208 -19.58 3.57 -7.69
CA GLN A 208 -20.14 4.25 -8.86
C GLN A 208 -19.16 5.25 -9.46
N ALA A 209 -18.52 6.09 -8.61
CA ALA A 209 -17.51 7.07 -9.04
C ALA A 209 -16.34 6.40 -9.79
N LEU A 210 -15.88 5.23 -9.32
CA LEU A 210 -14.83 4.45 -9.98
C LEU A 210 -15.27 3.92 -11.35
N ARG A 211 -16.51 3.42 -11.46
CA ARG A 211 -17.08 2.94 -12.74
C ARG A 211 -17.24 4.06 -13.76
N ASP A 212 -17.60 5.25 -13.30
CA ASP A 212 -17.82 6.41 -14.17
C ASP A 212 -16.50 7.15 -14.50
N GLY A 213 -15.46 6.96 -13.71
CA GLY A 213 -14.20 7.70 -13.82
C GLY A 213 -14.33 9.15 -13.35
N ASP A 214 -15.31 9.43 -12.47
CA ASP A 214 -15.56 10.78 -11.94
C ASP A 214 -14.71 11.07 -10.72
N ALA A 215 -13.62 11.82 -10.92
CA ALA A 215 -12.70 12.19 -9.84
C ALA A 215 -13.38 13.07 -8.76
N ARG A 216 -14.36 13.92 -9.12
CA ARG A 216 -15.05 14.75 -8.12
C ARG A 216 -16.00 13.93 -7.25
N ALA A 217 -16.73 12.99 -7.85
CA ALA A 217 -17.56 12.05 -7.11
C ALA A 217 -16.69 11.14 -6.22
N LEU A 218 -15.57 10.63 -6.77
CA LEU A 218 -14.63 9.83 -6.00
C LEU A 218 -14.09 10.59 -4.79
N GLY A 219 -13.68 11.85 -4.97
CA GLY A 219 -13.15 12.67 -3.88
C GLY A 219 -14.13 12.85 -2.72
N ARG A 220 -15.43 12.99 -3.02
CA ARG A 220 -16.48 13.09 -1.99
C ARG A 220 -16.79 11.77 -1.28
N ALA A 221 -16.50 10.64 -1.94
CA ALA A 221 -16.78 9.30 -1.43
C ALA A 221 -15.59 8.67 -0.67
N LEU A 222 -14.45 9.34 -0.62
CA LEU A 222 -13.28 8.86 0.13
C LEU A 222 -13.59 8.76 1.63
N SER A 223 -13.20 7.66 2.25
CA SER A 223 -13.47 7.43 3.68
C SER A 223 -12.42 6.54 4.33
N ASN A 224 -12.16 6.76 5.62
CA ASN A 224 -11.25 5.92 6.39
C ASN A 224 -11.62 5.96 7.87
N ASP A 225 -12.13 4.86 8.41
CA ASP A 225 -12.51 4.74 9.82
C ASP A 225 -11.32 4.91 10.77
N LEU A 226 -10.09 4.63 10.32
CA LEU A 226 -8.88 4.83 11.11
C LEU A 226 -8.43 6.30 11.19
N GLN A 227 -9.01 7.19 10.38
CA GLN A 227 -8.53 8.58 10.29
C GLN A 227 -8.66 9.33 11.60
N GLU A 228 -9.78 9.20 12.29
CA GLU A 228 -9.99 9.84 13.60
C GLU A 228 -8.95 9.35 14.63
N ALA A 229 -8.71 8.05 14.68
CA ALA A 229 -7.70 7.46 15.55
C ALA A 229 -6.28 7.92 15.20
N ALA A 230 -5.94 7.98 13.92
CA ALA A 230 -4.66 8.51 13.48
C ALA A 230 -4.47 9.98 13.87
N ILE A 231 -5.50 10.82 13.73
CA ILE A 231 -5.49 12.23 14.14
C ILE A 231 -5.43 12.36 15.66
N SER A 232 -6.13 11.50 16.42
CA SER A 232 -6.04 11.49 17.89
C SER A 232 -4.59 11.25 18.36
N LEU A 233 -3.90 10.31 17.75
CA LEU A 233 -2.49 10.02 18.05
C LEU A 233 -1.51 11.05 17.48
N ARG A 234 -1.87 11.73 16.40
CA ARG A 234 -1.04 12.71 15.68
C ARG A 234 -1.89 13.88 15.20
N PRO A 235 -2.21 14.85 16.07
CA PRO A 235 -3.11 15.97 15.76
C PRO A 235 -2.63 16.84 14.59
N GLU A 236 -1.33 16.83 14.30
CA GLU A 236 -0.76 17.53 13.15
C GLU A 236 -1.31 17.06 11.80
N LEU A 237 -1.82 15.82 11.70
CA LEU A 237 -2.42 15.30 10.48
C LEU A 237 -3.68 16.08 10.07
N SER A 238 -4.45 16.62 11.03
CA SER A 238 -5.61 17.49 10.72
C SER A 238 -5.18 18.71 9.91
N ARG A 239 -4.10 19.40 10.36
CA ARG A 239 -3.59 20.58 9.65
C ARG A 239 -3.09 20.25 8.24
N VAL A 240 -2.49 19.07 8.07
CA VAL A 240 -2.03 18.62 6.74
C VAL A 240 -3.22 18.37 5.82
N LEU A 241 -4.29 17.71 6.32
CA LEU A 241 -5.51 17.45 5.55
C LEU A 241 -6.23 18.76 5.17
N GLU A 242 -6.34 19.69 6.12
CA GLU A 242 -6.91 21.03 5.90
C GLU A 242 -6.13 21.79 4.84
N ALA A 243 -4.79 21.82 4.94
CA ALA A 243 -3.94 22.52 3.96
C ALA A 243 -4.14 22.01 2.53
N GLY A 244 -4.21 20.70 2.31
CA GLY A 244 -4.45 20.15 0.96
C GLY A 244 -5.88 20.40 0.47
N THR A 245 -6.86 20.45 1.37
CA THR A 245 -8.25 20.80 1.04
C THR A 245 -8.36 22.27 0.63
N ASP A 246 -7.70 23.17 1.35
CA ASP A 246 -7.66 24.62 1.04
C ASP A 246 -6.98 24.89 -0.31
N LEU A 247 -6.06 24.03 -0.72
CA LEU A 247 -5.43 24.06 -2.05
C LEU A 247 -6.32 23.49 -3.16
N GLY A 248 -7.55 23.09 -2.84
CA GLY A 248 -8.56 22.65 -3.80
C GLY A 248 -8.49 21.17 -4.18
N ALA A 249 -7.85 20.31 -3.37
CA ALA A 249 -7.93 18.87 -3.56
C ALA A 249 -9.40 18.41 -3.64
N LEU A 250 -9.71 17.51 -4.56
CA LEU A 250 -11.06 16.98 -4.75
C LEU A 250 -11.54 16.10 -3.60
N GLY A 251 -10.57 15.57 -2.84
CA GLY A 251 -10.77 14.76 -1.65
C GLY A 251 -9.44 14.56 -0.94
N ALA A 252 -9.49 14.33 0.36
CA ALA A 252 -8.34 14.16 1.23
C ALA A 252 -8.62 13.09 2.28
N LEU A 253 -7.63 12.25 2.57
CA LEU A 253 -7.72 11.27 3.66
C LEU A 253 -6.33 10.85 4.16
N VAL A 254 -6.28 10.28 5.35
CA VAL A 254 -5.14 9.52 5.83
C VAL A 254 -5.12 8.16 5.13
N SER A 255 -4.00 7.75 4.54
CA SER A 255 -3.88 6.47 3.83
C SER A 255 -3.69 5.30 4.82
N GLY A 256 -4.67 4.41 4.90
CA GLY A 256 -4.67 3.29 5.84
C GLY A 256 -4.55 3.76 7.29
N SER A 257 -3.62 3.19 8.07
CA SER A 257 -3.32 3.65 9.43
C SER A 257 -2.46 4.93 9.47
N GLY A 258 -2.09 5.48 8.32
CA GLY A 258 -1.26 6.67 8.21
C GLY A 258 0.25 6.40 8.46
N PRO A 259 1.02 7.46 8.69
CA PRO A 259 0.63 8.88 8.77
C PRO A 259 0.61 9.64 7.43
N THR A 260 0.69 8.98 6.28
CA THR A 260 0.61 9.66 4.97
C THR A 260 -0.79 10.22 4.75
N CYS A 261 -0.89 11.49 4.40
CA CYS A 261 -2.10 12.10 3.89
C CYS A 261 -2.10 12.01 2.35
N ALA A 262 -3.18 11.49 1.78
CA ALA A 262 -3.37 11.37 0.34
C ALA A 262 -4.45 12.35 -0.13
N PHE A 263 -4.16 13.08 -1.20
CA PHE A 263 -5.02 14.08 -1.79
C PHE A 263 -5.32 13.71 -3.23
N LEU A 264 -6.59 13.70 -3.59
CA LEU A 264 -7.03 13.49 -4.96
C LEU A 264 -7.02 14.82 -5.70
N ALA A 265 -6.22 14.92 -6.74
CA ALA A 265 -6.17 16.07 -7.62
C ALA A 265 -7.11 15.91 -8.82
N ARG A 266 -7.47 17.02 -9.47
CA ARG A 266 -8.32 17.04 -10.66
C ARG A 266 -7.62 16.42 -11.88
N ASP A 267 -6.33 16.72 -12.03
CA ASP A 267 -5.46 16.30 -13.12
C ASP A 267 -3.98 16.36 -12.69
N ALA A 268 -3.06 16.07 -13.59
CA ALA A 268 -1.62 16.03 -13.30
C ALA A 268 -1.07 17.42 -12.93
N ASP A 269 -1.49 18.48 -13.61
CA ASP A 269 -1.02 19.85 -13.34
C ASP A 269 -1.48 20.32 -11.97
N HIS A 270 -2.75 20.07 -11.63
CA HIS A 270 -3.28 20.38 -10.31
C HIS A 270 -2.57 19.57 -9.20
N ALA A 271 -2.17 18.32 -9.47
CA ALA A 271 -1.37 17.54 -8.52
C ALA A 271 0.00 18.19 -8.27
N LEU A 272 0.64 18.72 -9.30
CA LEU A 272 1.91 19.45 -9.17
C LEU A 272 1.75 20.75 -8.38
N ASP A 273 0.68 21.52 -8.60
CA ASP A 273 0.38 22.75 -7.87
C ASP A 273 0.18 22.46 -6.37
N ILE A 274 -0.65 21.48 -6.04
CA ILE A 274 -0.87 21.04 -4.64
C ILE A 274 0.45 20.57 -4.02
N ALA A 275 1.22 19.75 -4.74
CA ALA A 275 2.48 19.21 -4.23
C ALA A 275 3.50 20.32 -3.94
N ALA A 276 3.63 21.29 -4.83
CA ALA A 276 4.53 22.42 -4.65
C ALA A 276 4.16 23.24 -3.40
N ALA A 277 2.87 23.56 -3.23
CA ALA A 277 2.37 24.33 -2.09
C ALA A 277 2.55 23.56 -0.77
N LEU A 278 2.22 22.25 -0.73
CA LEU A 278 2.34 21.42 0.47
C LEU A 278 3.80 21.24 0.93
N THR A 279 4.78 21.40 0.05
CA THR A 279 6.20 21.28 0.42
C THR A 279 6.62 22.32 1.48
N ALA A 280 5.91 23.45 1.58
CA ALA A 280 6.16 24.48 2.58
C ALA A 280 5.54 24.17 3.96
N THR A 281 4.73 23.11 4.09
CA THR A 281 4.04 22.75 5.34
C THR A 281 5.04 22.08 6.31
N PRO A 282 5.24 22.62 7.53
CA PRO A 282 6.30 22.16 8.44
C PRO A 282 6.16 20.68 8.86
N GLU A 283 4.94 20.17 8.93
CA GLU A 283 4.62 18.79 9.34
C GLU A 283 4.98 17.76 8.26
N ILE A 284 5.20 18.21 7.03
CA ILE A 284 5.47 17.34 5.88
C ILE A 284 6.98 17.17 5.73
N ARG A 285 7.44 15.93 5.63
CA ARG A 285 8.83 15.56 5.32
C ARG A 285 9.13 15.68 3.84
N SER A 286 8.22 15.18 3.01
CA SER A 286 8.30 15.21 1.55
C SER A 286 6.95 14.96 0.91
N VAL A 287 6.81 15.37 -0.34
CA VAL A 287 5.60 15.19 -1.14
C VAL A 287 5.94 14.35 -2.38
N ARG A 288 5.05 13.46 -2.77
CA ARG A 288 5.16 12.65 -3.99
C ARG A 288 3.87 12.79 -4.80
N CYS A 289 4.00 13.00 -6.11
CA CYS A 289 2.87 12.84 -7.03
C CYS A 289 2.85 11.40 -7.55
N ALA A 290 1.67 10.84 -7.63
CA ALA A 290 1.45 9.51 -8.17
C ALA A 290 0.15 9.47 -8.97
N ARG A 291 -0.02 8.47 -9.81
CA ARG A 291 -1.25 8.22 -10.56
C ARG A 291 -1.68 6.77 -10.38
N GLY A 292 -2.96 6.52 -10.55
CA GLY A 292 -3.54 5.17 -10.47
C GLY A 292 -4.87 5.08 -11.22
N PRO A 293 -5.36 3.85 -11.46
CA PRO A 293 -4.76 2.59 -11.02
C PRO A 293 -3.55 2.17 -11.87
N VAL A 294 -2.62 1.44 -11.27
CA VAL A 294 -1.49 0.84 -12.00
C VAL A 294 -1.45 -0.68 -11.77
N PRO A 295 -0.85 -1.46 -12.69
CA PRO A 295 -0.66 -2.90 -12.49
C PRO A 295 0.18 -3.21 -11.26
N GLY A 296 -0.02 -4.39 -10.67
CA GLY A 296 0.78 -4.93 -9.56
C GLY A 296 2.20 -5.30 -9.93
N ALA A 297 2.79 -6.20 -9.12
CA ALA A 297 4.16 -6.64 -9.33
C ALA A 297 4.35 -7.22 -10.74
N ARG A 298 5.34 -6.67 -11.47
CA ARG A 298 5.60 -7.09 -12.86
C ARG A 298 7.06 -6.98 -13.22
N VAL A 299 7.51 -7.92 -14.08
CA VAL A 299 8.85 -7.87 -14.66
C VAL A 299 9.02 -6.58 -15.47
N VAL A 300 10.12 -5.90 -15.24
CA VAL A 300 10.53 -4.74 -16.02
C VAL A 300 11.53 -5.24 -17.06
N THR A 301 11.13 -5.22 -18.33
CA THR A 301 12.06 -5.50 -19.43
C THR A 301 12.98 -4.30 -19.59
N SER A 302 14.30 -4.54 -19.54
CA SER A 302 15.28 -3.55 -19.99
C SER A 302 15.02 -3.25 -21.47
N GLY A 303 14.59 -2.03 -21.76
CA GLY A 303 14.44 -1.55 -23.14
C GLY A 303 15.80 -1.31 -23.77
#